data_0170cadb03eda07b859fae21eb55facf
#
_entry.id   0170cadb03eda07b859fae21eb55facf
#
_cell.length_a   1.000
_cell.length_b   1.000
_cell.length_c   1.000
_cell.angle_alpha   90.00
_cell.angle_beta   90.00
_cell.angle_gamma   90.00
#
_symmetry.space_group_name_H-M   'P 1'
#
loop_
_entity.id
_entity.type
_entity.pdbx_description
1 polymer ?
#
loop_
_entity_poly.entity_id
_entity_poly.type
_entity_poly.pdbx_seq_one_letter_code
_entity_poly.pdbx_strand_id
1 'polypeptide(L)'
;MGNSDVDGDLTDRSFVINSLTRMEFDSVVHLAALANIPKSLEDPSGCYRVNCFGTLNLLELAAGRRLDRFVYTSSNNVYGPPKRLPVREDDPYNPRSPYDYSKVVAEQFVKSFHLHKQVPTVVLRSWNMFGPHDVPGRAVPRFIAACTSGQPIPLYNGGRDSDDFYYVENYCKAVALALKNPRAVGEVFNVGTGGNVTVRDLAEMVKRLTGSGSKLELLPPRTELERRPRRTRPSIQKIRRIIGYRPVVPLKEGLERTIQWYKKTP
;
A
#
# COMPACT_ATOMS: atom_id res chain seq x y z
N MET A 1 0.55 -26.85 9.85
CA MET A 1 0.97 -26.52 8.46
C MET A 1 2.26 -25.73 8.57
N GLY A 2 3.36 -26.25 8.01
CA GLY A 2 4.66 -25.60 8.10
C GLY A 2 4.74 -24.39 7.17
N ASN A 3 5.37 -23.30 7.64
CA ASN A 3 5.83 -22.23 6.75
C ASN A 3 6.92 -22.81 5.84
N SER A 4 6.68 -22.79 4.52
CA SER A 4 7.73 -23.03 3.54
C SER A 4 8.05 -21.70 2.86
N ASP A 5 9.22 -21.14 3.18
CA ASP A 5 9.73 -19.98 2.47
C ASP A 5 10.31 -20.43 1.12
N VAL A 6 9.85 -19.80 0.05
CA VAL A 6 10.35 -20.04 -1.32
C VAL A 6 10.84 -18.72 -1.88
N ASP A 7 12.13 -18.58 -2.03
CA ASP A 7 12.74 -17.42 -2.66
C ASP A 7 12.69 -17.53 -4.18
N GLY A 8 12.27 -16.44 -4.84
CA GLY A 8 12.25 -16.38 -6.29
C GLY A 8 11.64 -15.09 -6.85
N ASP A 9 11.70 -14.94 -8.16
CA ASP A 9 11.21 -13.77 -8.87
C ASP A 9 9.84 -14.08 -9.51
N LEU A 10 8.81 -13.34 -9.10
CA LEU A 10 7.47 -13.46 -9.69
C LEU A 10 7.41 -13.06 -11.17
N THR A 11 8.43 -12.35 -11.68
CA THR A 11 8.53 -12.02 -13.11
C THR A 11 9.01 -13.20 -13.94
N ASP A 12 9.62 -14.21 -13.32
CA ASP A 12 9.96 -15.49 -13.95
C ASP A 12 8.73 -16.41 -13.92
N ARG A 13 8.06 -16.51 -15.07
CA ARG A 13 6.89 -17.37 -15.25
C ARG A 13 7.20 -18.85 -14.97
N SER A 14 8.41 -19.30 -15.34
CA SER A 14 8.85 -20.68 -15.12
C SER A 14 8.99 -20.98 -13.63
N PHE A 15 9.59 -20.04 -12.86
CA PHE A 15 9.67 -20.12 -11.40
C PHE A 15 8.27 -20.22 -10.78
N VAL A 16 7.34 -19.30 -11.14
CA VAL A 16 5.98 -19.28 -10.59
C VAL A 16 5.27 -20.60 -10.82
N ILE A 17 5.31 -21.15 -12.07
CA ILE A 17 4.66 -22.40 -12.40
C ILE A 17 5.32 -23.59 -11.71
N ASN A 18 6.63 -23.73 -11.79
CA ASN A 18 7.34 -24.91 -11.32
C ASN A 18 7.41 -25.01 -9.79
N SER A 19 7.56 -23.85 -9.11
CA SER A 19 7.71 -23.81 -7.66
C SER A 19 6.35 -23.73 -6.94
N LEU A 20 5.49 -22.78 -7.35
CA LEU A 20 4.25 -22.53 -6.63
C LEU A 20 3.13 -23.52 -6.99
N THR A 21 3.18 -24.18 -8.16
CA THR A 21 2.18 -25.21 -8.50
C THR A 21 2.26 -26.43 -7.58
N ARG A 22 3.42 -26.73 -7.02
CA ARG A 22 3.64 -27.85 -6.10
C ARG A 22 3.21 -27.57 -4.67
N MET A 23 2.94 -26.29 -4.34
CA MET A 23 2.52 -25.89 -3.00
C MET A 23 1.01 -26.05 -2.85
N GLU A 24 0.56 -26.48 -1.68
CA GLU A 24 -0.86 -26.52 -1.31
C GLU A 24 -1.24 -25.19 -0.64
N PHE A 25 -2.15 -24.45 -1.25
CA PHE A 25 -2.75 -23.24 -0.71
C PHE A 25 -4.14 -23.02 -1.32
N ASP A 26 -5.02 -22.46 -0.54
CA ASP A 26 -6.39 -22.11 -0.92
C ASP A 26 -6.58 -20.63 -1.24
N SER A 27 -5.64 -19.79 -0.85
CA SER A 27 -5.75 -18.34 -1.01
C SER A 27 -4.41 -17.69 -1.34
N VAL A 28 -4.45 -16.59 -2.07
CA VAL A 28 -3.28 -15.75 -2.40
C VAL A 28 -3.49 -14.34 -1.87
N VAL A 29 -2.49 -13.81 -1.15
CA VAL A 29 -2.41 -12.39 -0.80
C VAL A 29 -1.19 -11.80 -1.51
N HIS A 30 -1.43 -11.09 -2.61
CA HIS A 30 -0.37 -10.53 -3.44
C HIS A 30 0.04 -9.14 -2.96
N LEU A 31 1.16 -9.08 -2.24
CA LEU A 31 1.75 -7.85 -1.68
C LEU A 31 3.00 -7.40 -2.46
N ALA A 32 3.64 -8.31 -3.21
CA ALA A 32 4.87 -8.02 -3.91
C ALA A 32 4.69 -6.92 -4.96
N ALA A 33 5.50 -5.87 -4.88
CA ALA A 33 5.50 -4.78 -5.82
C ALA A 33 6.77 -3.92 -5.68
N LEU A 34 7.17 -3.26 -6.78
CA LEU A 34 8.08 -2.12 -6.74
C LEU A 34 7.24 -0.88 -6.37
N ALA A 35 7.18 -0.54 -5.08
CA ALA A 35 6.31 0.50 -4.53
C ALA A 35 7.09 1.79 -4.20
N ASN A 36 7.81 2.33 -5.20
CA ASN A 36 8.62 3.53 -5.05
C ASN A 36 8.48 4.41 -6.30
N ILE A 37 7.85 5.60 -6.17
CA ILE A 37 7.61 6.51 -7.29
C ILE A 37 8.92 7.00 -7.91
N PRO A 38 9.91 7.55 -7.17
CA PRO A 38 11.19 7.95 -7.74
C PRO A 38 11.86 6.82 -8.55
N LYS A 39 12.00 5.62 -7.98
CA LYS A 39 12.58 4.47 -8.70
C LYS A 39 11.77 4.09 -9.94
N SER A 40 10.46 4.22 -9.91
CA SER A 40 9.63 3.94 -11.10
C SER A 40 9.82 4.95 -12.21
N LEU A 41 10.23 6.19 -11.91
CA LEU A 41 10.59 7.20 -12.90
C LEU A 41 11.97 6.94 -13.50
N GLU A 42 12.89 6.40 -12.71
CA GLU A 42 14.25 6.01 -13.14
C GLU A 42 14.21 4.74 -14.01
N ASP A 43 13.44 3.72 -13.60
CA ASP A 43 13.27 2.45 -14.34
C ASP A 43 11.78 2.10 -14.50
N PRO A 44 11.09 2.71 -15.50
CA PRO A 44 9.70 2.37 -15.80
C PRO A 44 9.51 0.91 -16.22
N SER A 45 10.44 0.37 -17.01
CA SER A 45 10.36 -1.00 -17.52
C SER A 45 10.44 -2.04 -16.42
N GLY A 46 11.36 -1.87 -15.47
CA GLY A 46 11.45 -2.71 -14.27
C GLY A 46 10.18 -2.63 -13.43
N CYS A 47 9.63 -1.43 -13.27
CA CYS A 47 8.39 -1.22 -12.54
C CYS A 47 7.22 -1.99 -13.18
N TYR A 48 7.02 -1.90 -14.50
CA TYR A 48 5.97 -2.65 -15.19
C TYR A 48 6.23 -4.16 -15.16
N ARG A 49 7.47 -4.59 -15.34
CA ARG A 49 7.83 -6.00 -15.27
C ARG A 49 7.44 -6.60 -13.92
N VAL A 50 7.84 -5.98 -12.82
CA VAL A 50 7.53 -6.47 -11.48
C VAL A 50 6.02 -6.38 -11.19
N ASN A 51 5.41 -5.20 -11.37
CA ASN A 51 4.06 -4.96 -10.90
C ASN A 51 2.97 -5.54 -11.82
N CYS A 52 3.21 -5.56 -13.14
CA CYS A 52 2.23 -6.06 -14.10
C CYS A 52 2.46 -7.54 -14.41
N PHE A 53 3.67 -7.92 -14.89
CA PHE A 53 3.90 -9.30 -15.30
C PHE A 53 4.00 -10.25 -14.10
N GLY A 54 4.58 -9.82 -12.96
CA GLY A 54 4.53 -10.60 -11.73
C GLY A 54 3.09 -10.88 -11.27
N THR A 55 2.21 -9.88 -11.36
CA THR A 55 0.77 -10.06 -11.07
C THR A 55 0.10 -10.99 -12.07
N LEU A 56 0.40 -10.85 -13.37
CA LEU A 56 -0.16 -11.70 -14.42
C LEU A 56 0.21 -13.17 -14.22
N ASN A 57 1.48 -13.46 -13.93
CA ASN A 57 1.95 -14.81 -13.67
C ASN A 57 1.23 -15.49 -12.49
N LEU A 58 1.00 -14.73 -11.41
CA LEU A 58 0.21 -15.23 -10.27
C LEU A 58 -1.26 -15.44 -10.61
N LEU A 59 -1.85 -14.61 -11.46
CA LEU A 59 -3.23 -14.77 -11.91
C LEU A 59 -3.39 -15.98 -12.84
N GLU A 60 -2.42 -16.24 -13.71
CA GLU A 60 -2.39 -17.46 -14.54
C GLU A 60 -2.31 -18.72 -13.68
N LEU A 61 -1.43 -18.72 -12.67
CA LEU A 61 -1.36 -19.79 -11.68
C LEU A 61 -2.71 -19.96 -10.94
N ALA A 62 -3.33 -18.86 -10.52
CA ALA A 62 -4.61 -18.86 -9.82
C ALA A 62 -5.75 -19.41 -10.69
N ALA A 63 -5.77 -19.10 -11.98
CA ALA A 63 -6.79 -19.57 -12.92
C ALA A 63 -6.72 -21.09 -13.18
N GLY A 64 -5.55 -21.71 -13.00
CA GLY A 64 -5.36 -23.16 -13.08
C GLY A 64 -5.70 -23.92 -11.79
N ARG A 65 -6.22 -23.24 -10.76
CA ARG A 65 -6.47 -23.79 -9.43
C ARG A 65 -7.85 -23.45 -8.90
N ARG A 66 -8.34 -24.27 -7.98
CA ARG A 66 -9.50 -23.92 -7.17
C ARG A 66 -9.01 -23.10 -5.96
N LEU A 67 -9.19 -21.79 -6.02
CA LEU A 67 -8.86 -20.88 -4.93
C LEU A 67 -10.14 -20.39 -4.22
N ASP A 68 -10.03 -20.18 -2.91
CA ASP A 68 -11.05 -19.49 -2.12
C ASP A 68 -10.96 -17.98 -2.31
N ARG A 69 -9.72 -17.44 -2.47
CA ARG A 69 -9.51 -16.00 -2.61
C ARG A 69 -8.18 -15.63 -3.27
N PHE A 70 -8.22 -14.56 -4.08
CA PHE A 70 -7.05 -13.85 -4.57
C PHE A 70 -7.16 -12.38 -4.16
N VAL A 71 -6.41 -11.95 -3.13
CA VAL A 71 -6.41 -10.57 -2.65
C VAL A 71 -5.23 -9.81 -3.28
N TYR A 72 -5.53 -8.81 -4.09
CA TYR A 72 -4.55 -7.94 -4.73
C TYR A 72 -4.40 -6.62 -3.97
N THR A 73 -3.16 -6.26 -3.58
CA THR A 73 -2.83 -4.98 -2.98
C THR A 73 -2.54 -3.94 -4.04
N SER A 74 -3.50 -3.06 -4.25
CA SER A 74 -3.37 -1.87 -5.08
C SER A 74 -3.01 -0.64 -4.23
N SER A 75 -3.11 0.55 -4.80
CA SER A 75 -2.70 1.81 -4.18
C SER A 75 -3.72 2.91 -4.41
N ASN A 76 -3.83 3.86 -3.47
CA ASN A 76 -4.57 5.11 -3.64
C ASN A 76 -4.01 5.98 -4.78
N ASN A 77 -2.79 5.72 -5.21
CA ASN A 77 -2.14 6.47 -6.29
C ASN A 77 -2.81 6.27 -7.65
N VAL A 78 -3.62 5.22 -7.82
CA VAL A 78 -4.44 5.02 -9.03
C VAL A 78 -5.39 6.19 -9.30
N TYR A 79 -5.79 6.93 -8.26
CA TYR A 79 -6.66 8.10 -8.37
C TYR A 79 -5.92 9.40 -8.71
N GLY A 80 -4.58 9.44 -8.53
CA GLY A 80 -3.81 10.69 -8.66
C GLY A 80 -4.35 11.82 -7.78
N PRO A 81 -4.29 13.08 -8.24
CA PRO A 81 -4.95 14.20 -7.57
C PRO A 81 -6.47 14.09 -7.71
N PRO A 82 -7.20 13.84 -6.62
CA PRO A 82 -8.65 13.65 -6.69
C PRO A 82 -9.38 14.97 -6.92
N LYS A 83 -10.50 14.92 -7.64
CA LYS A 83 -11.38 16.07 -7.87
C LYS A 83 -12.27 16.39 -6.66
N ARG A 84 -12.53 15.40 -5.81
CA ARG A 84 -13.39 15.52 -4.62
C ARG A 84 -12.83 14.69 -3.47
N LEU A 85 -13.23 15.02 -2.24
CA LEU A 85 -12.94 14.28 -1.02
C LEU A 85 -14.24 14.00 -0.25
N PRO A 86 -14.36 12.82 0.38
CA PRO A 86 -13.44 11.69 0.33
C PRO A 86 -13.48 10.96 -1.01
N VAL A 87 -12.34 10.36 -1.39
CA VAL A 87 -12.20 9.56 -2.62
C VAL A 87 -12.97 8.25 -2.49
N ARG A 88 -13.76 7.90 -3.51
CA ARG A 88 -14.57 6.68 -3.57
C ARG A 88 -13.99 5.70 -4.58
N GLU A 89 -14.41 4.44 -4.50
CA GLU A 89 -13.93 3.38 -5.37
C GLU A 89 -14.38 3.54 -6.84
N ASP A 90 -15.45 4.28 -7.07
CA ASP A 90 -16.00 4.64 -8.39
C ASP A 90 -15.40 5.94 -8.98
N ASP A 91 -14.52 6.63 -8.25
CA ASP A 91 -13.81 7.77 -8.80
C ASP A 91 -12.83 7.33 -9.92
N PRO A 92 -12.67 8.16 -10.98
CA PRO A 92 -11.89 7.78 -12.14
C PRO A 92 -10.41 7.59 -11.81
N TYR A 93 -9.76 6.69 -12.53
CA TYR A 93 -8.29 6.60 -12.53
C TYR A 93 -7.69 7.88 -13.12
N ASN A 94 -6.63 8.36 -12.49
CA ASN A 94 -5.84 9.51 -12.94
C ASN A 94 -4.36 9.32 -12.55
N PRO A 95 -3.73 8.20 -12.98
CA PRO A 95 -2.34 7.88 -12.64
C PRO A 95 -1.37 8.92 -13.20
N ARG A 96 -0.24 9.18 -12.52
CA ARG A 96 0.74 10.20 -12.88
C ARG A 96 2.18 9.69 -12.98
N SER A 97 2.47 8.52 -12.44
CA SER A 97 3.81 7.92 -12.47
C SER A 97 3.75 6.50 -13.05
N PRO A 98 4.87 5.94 -13.53
CA PRO A 98 4.92 4.54 -13.94
C PRO A 98 4.41 3.57 -12.88
N TYR A 99 4.71 3.83 -11.60
CA TYR A 99 4.15 3.07 -10.49
C TYR A 99 2.62 3.12 -10.46
N ASP A 100 2.03 4.32 -10.58
CA ASP A 100 0.57 4.48 -10.54
C ASP A 100 -0.08 3.75 -11.72
N TYR A 101 0.47 3.92 -12.95
CA TYR A 101 0.01 3.21 -14.14
C TYR A 101 0.14 1.70 -13.99
N SER A 102 1.25 1.19 -13.42
CA SER A 102 1.44 -0.24 -13.21
C SER A 102 0.35 -0.84 -12.30
N LYS A 103 -0.07 -0.09 -11.26
CA LYS A 103 -1.15 -0.52 -10.38
C LYS A 103 -2.51 -0.52 -11.10
N VAL A 104 -2.80 0.48 -11.93
CA VAL A 104 -4.02 0.51 -12.76
C VAL A 104 -4.04 -0.69 -13.72
N VAL A 105 -2.96 -0.95 -14.46
CA VAL A 105 -2.87 -2.08 -15.39
C VAL A 105 -3.08 -3.41 -14.68
N ALA A 106 -2.42 -3.60 -13.53
CA ALA A 106 -2.58 -4.81 -12.73
C ALA A 106 -4.02 -4.99 -12.21
N GLU A 107 -4.71 -3.91 -11.79
CA GLU A 107 -6.13 -3.98 -11.44
C GLU A 107 -7.00 -4.43 -12.62
N GLN A 108 -6.68 -4.02 -13.87
CA GLN A 108 -7.41 -4.49 -15.05
C GLN A 108 -7.17 -5.99 -15.30
N PHE A 109 -5.96 -6.50 -15.09
CA PHE A 109 -5.70 -7.94 -15.14
C PHE A 109 -6.52 -8.70 -14.09
N VAL A 110 -6.48 -8.24 -12.83
CA VAL A 110 -7.26 -8.84 -11.73
C VAL A 110 -8.75 -8.89 -12.07
N LYS A 111 -9.31 -7.79 -12.60
CA LYS A 111 -10.70 -7.72 -13.04
C LYS A 111 -11.00 -8.66 -14.19
N SER A 112 -10.13 -8.72 -15.19
CA SER A 112 -10.27 -9.59 -16.35
C SER A 112 -10.29 -11.06 -15.94
N PHE A 113 -9.38 -11.48 -15.06
CA PHE A 113 -9.32 -12.86 -14.56
C PHE A 113 -10.54 -13.21 -13.69
N HIS A 114 -11.07 -12.27 -12.94
CA HIS A 114 -12.34 -12.46 -12.24
C HIS A 114 -13.47 -12.76 -13.21
N LEU A 115 -13.65 -11.91 -14.23
CA LEU A 115 -14.77 -11.96 -15.17
C LEU A 115 -14.69 -13.17 -16.13
N HIS A 116 -13.50 -13.50 -16.63
CA HIS A 116 -13.33 -14.48 -17.72
C HIS A 116 -12.73 -15.82 -17.29
N LYS A 117 -12.08 -15.84 -16.12
CA LYS A 117 -11.44 -17.06 -15.57
C LYS A 117 -12.01 -17.48 -14.23
N GLN A 118 -13.02 -16.74 -13.73
CA GLN A 118 -13.71 -17.01 -12.46
C GLN A 118 -12.78 -17.06 -11.23
N VAL A 119 -11.62 -16.40 -11.29
CA VAL A 119 -10.74 -16.26 -10.13
C VAL A 119 -11.45 -15.40 -9.09
N PRO A 120 -11.59 -15.85 -7.82
CA PRO A 120 -12.32 -15.10 -6.77
C PRO A 120 -11.48 -13.95 -6.23
N THR A 121 -11.34 -12.87 -7.02
CA THR A 121 -10.45 -11.74 -6.73
C THR A 121 -11.08 -10.73 -5.80
N VAL A 122 -10.21 -10.02 -5.04
CA VAL A 122 -10.53 -8.81 -4.27
C VAL A 122 -9.39 -7.81 -4.47
N VAL A 123 -9.71 -6.55 -4.73
CA VAL A 123 -8.73 -5.47 -4.83
C VAL A 123 -8.81 -4.59 -3.59
N LEU A 124 -7.67 -4.39 -2.92
CA LEU A 124 -7.53 -3.48 -1.78
C LEU A 124 -6.64 -2.29 -2.17
N ARG A 125 -7.23 -1.10 -2.39
CA ARG A 125 -6.50 0.15 -2.65
C ARG A 125 -6.06 0.74 -1.32
N SER A 126 -4.79 0.51 -0.96
CA SER A 126 -4.20 0.98 0.30
C SER A 126 -3.84 2.45 0.24
N TRP A 127 -4.11 3.18 1.33
CA TRP A 127 -3.53 4.50 1.60
C TRP A 127 -2.14 4.36 2.22
N ASN A 128 -1.64 5.39 2.94
CA ASN A 128 -0.28 5.37 3.46
C ASN A 128 -0.16 4.53 4.74
N MET A 129 0.06 3.25 4.55
CA MET A 129 0.32 2.29 5.63
C MET A 129 1.75 2.44 6.17
N PHE A 130 1.91 2.32 7.49
CA PHE A 130 3.20 2.31 8.18
C PHE A 130 3.21 1.30 9.32
N GLY A 131 4.40 0.92 9.80
CA GLY A 131 4.57 -0.01 10.93
C GLY A 131 6.00 -0.51 11.06
N PRO A 132 6.21 -1.56 11.89
CA PRO A 132 7.46 -2.31 11.93
C PRO A 132 7.89 -2.76 10.53
N HIS A 133 9.20 -2.81 10.28
CA HIS A 133 9.79 -3.20 9.01
C HIS A 133 9.40 -2.31 7.80
N ASP A 134 8.83 -1.12 8.03
CA ASP A 134 8.56 -0.21 6.91
C ASP A 134 9.86 0.27 6.26
N VAL A 135 9.80 0.48 4.94
CA VAL A 135 11.00 0.78 4.12
C VAL A 135 11.62 2.11 4.53
N PRO A 136 12.94 2.17 4.78
CA PRO A 136 13.67 3.41 5.00
C PRO A 136 13.41 4.42 3.87
N GLY A 137 13.26 5.70 4.24
CA GLY A 137 12.97 6.75 3.27
C GLY A 137 11.49 7.09 3.08
N ARG A 138 10.54 6.23 3.51
CA ARG A 138 9.13 6.61 3.65
C ARG A 138 8.94 7.58 4.82
N ALA A 139 7.83 8.33 4.85
CA ALA A 139 7.65 9.45 5.78
C ALA A 139 7.85 9.06 7.26
N VAL A 140 7.13 8.04 7.75
CA VAL A 140 7.18 7.66 9.17
C VAL A 140 8.57 7.14 9.58
N PRO A 141 9.19 6.14 8.90
CA PRO A 141 10.53 5.69 9.24
C PRO A 141 11.59 6.81 9.20
N ARG A 142 11.53 7.67 8.17
CA ARG A 142 12.45 8.79 8.01
C ARG A 142 12.35 9.80 9.14
N PHE A 143 11.13 10.11 9.59
CA PHE A 143 10.92 11.03 10.71
C PHE A 143 11.39 10.44 12.03
N ILE A 144 11.13 9.15 12.26
CA ILE A 144 11.63 8.44 13.45
C ILE A 144 13.17 8.45 13.44
N ALA A 145 13.81 8.09 12.32
CA ALA A 145 15.27 8.07 12.20
C ALA A 145 15.87 9.45 12.46
N ALA A 146 15.31 10.53 11.88
CA ALA A 146 15.77 11.91 12.14
C ALA A 146 15.61 12.28 13.62
N CYS A 147 14.49 11.96 14.23
CA CYS A 147 14.23 12.23 15.64
C CYS A 147 15.17 11.48 16.59
N THR A 148 15.47 10.22 16.31
CA THR A 148 16.34 9.37 17.16
C THR A 148 17.82 9.71 17.01
N SER A 149 18.25 10.20 15.84
CA SER A 149 19.62 10.64 15.59
C SER A 149 19.87 12.14 15.88
N GLY A 150 18.84 12.87 16.32
CA GLY A 150 18.95 14.32 16.57
C GLY A 150 19.12 15.17 15.30
N GLN A 151 18.93 14.56 14.13
CA GLN A 151 19.04 15.26 12.84
C GLN A 151 17.77 16.07 12.51
N PRO A 152 17.85 17.08 11.64
CA PRO A 152 16.67 17.79 11.16
C PRO A 152 15.67 16.84 10.48
N ILE A 153 14.37 17.07 10.69
CA ILE A 153 13.30 16.30 10.08
C ILE A 153 12.99 16.88 8.70
N PRO A 154 13.29 16.17 7.59
CA PRO A 154 13.14 16.72 6.25
C PRO A 154 11.67 16.78 5.81
N LEU A 155 11.17 17.96 5.47
CA LEU A 155 9.83 18.22 4.96
C LEU A 155 9.88 18.69 3.50
N TYR A 156 9.80 17.76 2.57
CA TYR A 156 9.71 18.08 1.14
C TYR A 156 8.42 18.86 0.85
N ASN A 157 8.52 19.84 -0.05
CA ASN A 157 7.42 20.76 -0.39
C ASN A 157 6.73 21.38 0.85
N GLY A 158 7.51 21.63 1.91
CA GLY A 158 7.02 22.18 3.18
C GLY A 158 6.10 21.29 3.98
N GLY A 159 6.00 20.00 3.64
CA GLY A 159 5.10 19.04 4.31
C GLY A 159 3.61 19.33 4.08
N ARG A 160 3.25 20.04 2.99
CA ARG A 160 1.87 20.47 2.68
C ARG A 160 0.98 19.38 2.13
N ASP A 161 1.54 18.26 1.71
CA ASP A 161 0.76 17.09 1.31
C ASP A 161 -0.04 16.56 2.50
N SER A 162 -1.27 16.10 2.25
CA SER A 162 -2.08 15.46 3.28
C SER A 162 -2.65 14.14 2.79
N ASP A 163 -2.67 13.16 3.69
CA ASP A 163 -3.06 11.81 3.37
C ASP A 163 -3.64 11.08 4.59
N ASP A 164 -4.17 9.90 4.40
CA ASP A 164 -4.56 9.00 5.47
C ASP A 164 -3.37 8.08 5.81
N PHE A 165 -2.67 8.40 6.90
CA PHE A 165 -1.60 7.55 7.44
C PHE A 165 -2.19 6.60 8.47
N TYR A 166 -1.95 5.30 8.31
CA TYR A 166 -2.54 4.32 9.20
C TYR A 166 -1.61 3.13 9.48
N TYR A 167 -1.78 2.57 10.67
CA TYR A 167 -0.95 1.47 11.15
C TYR A 167 -1.26 0.16 10.44
N VAL A 168 -0.21 -0.64 10.16
CA VAL A 168 -0.26 -1.86 9.35
C VAL A 168 -1.30 -2.88 9.81
N GLU A 169 -1.57 -2.99 11.11
CA GLU A 169 -2.57 -3.90 11.67
C GLU A 169 -3.98 -3.62 11.12
N ASN A 170 -4.30 -2.36 10.82
CA ASN A 170 -5.56 -2.01 10.16
C ASN A 170 -5.64 -2.61 8.75
N TYR A 171 -4.51 -2.67 8.02
CA TYR A 171 -4.47 -3.33 6.72
C TYR A 171 -4.60 -4.86 6.86
N CYS A 172 -3.89 -5.46 7.80
CA CYS A 172 -4.01 -6.90 8.08
C CYS A 172 -5.47 -7.28 8.42
N LYS A 173 -6.18 -6.42 9.17
CA LYS A 173 -7.61 -6.59 9.44
C LYS A 173 -8.46 -6.57 8.17
N ALA A 174 -8.18 -5.64 7.23
CA ALA A 174 -8.89 -5.58 5.95
C ALA A 174 -8.63 -6.84 5.10
N VAL A 175 -7.38 -7.30 5.03
CA VAL A 175 -6.99 -8.55 4.32
C VAL A 175 -7.72 -9.75 4.93
N ALA A 176 -7.70 -9.90 6.26
CA ALA A 176 -8.37 -11.03 6.94
C ALA A 176 -9.88 -11.07 6.69
N LEU A 177 -10.53 -9.90 6.65
CA LEU A 177 -11.95 -9.80 6.30
C LEU A 177 -12.22 -10.10 4.82
N ALA A 178 -11.34 -9.63 3.92
CA ALA A 178 -11.43 -9.91 2.49
C ALA A 178 -11.27 -11.40 2.17
N LEU A 179 -10.39 -12.09 2.89
CA LEU A 179 -10.21 -13.55 2.75
C LEU A 179 -11.45 -14.32 3.19
N LYS A 180 -12.09 -13.92 4.29
CA LYS A 180 -13.17 -14.68 4.94
C LYS A 180 -14.58 -14.36 4.42
N ASN A 181 -14.82 -13.14 3.91
CA ASN A 181 -16.17 -12.72 3.56
C ASN A 181 -16.49 -13.01 2.09
N PRO A 182 -17.48 -13.85 1.78
CA PRO A 182 -17.83 -14.18 0.39
C PRO A 182 -18.33 -12.97 -0.41
N ARG A 183 -18.90 -11.95 0.26
CA ARG A 183 -19.34 -10.71 -0.41
C ARG A 183 -18.18 -9.81 -0.87
N ALA A 184 -16.93 -10.17 -0.54
CA ALA A 184 -15.75 -9.45 -1.02
C ALA A 184 -15.36 -9.82 -2.45
N VAL A 185 -15.82 -10.99 -2.96
CA VAL A 185 -15.44 -11.49 -4.28
C VAL A 185 -15.88 -10.52 -5.37
N GLY A 186 -14.95 -10.19 -6.27
CA GLY A 186 -15.16 -9.25 -7.37
C GLY A 186 -15.13 -7.77 -6.98
N GLU A 187 -14.95 -7.48 -5.69
CA GLU A 187 -15.03 -6.11 -5.17
C GLU A 187 -13.67 -5.41 -5.15
N VAL A 188 -13.74 -4.08 -5.26
CA VAL A 188 -12.64 -3.15 -5.03
C VAL A 188 -12.96 -2.34 -3.79
N PHE A 189 -12.00 -2.21 -2.86
CA PHE A 189 -12.17 -1.45 -1.64
C PHE A 189 -11.03 -0.47 -1.40
N ASN A 190 -11.38 0.73 -0.97
CA ASN A 190 -10.44 1.64 -0.36
C ASN A 190 -10.15 1.21 1.09
N VAL A 191 -8.87 1.14 1.45
CA VAL A 191 -8.41 0.74 2.79
C VAL A 191 -7.63 1.87 3.43
N GLY A 192 -8.08 2.28 4.62
CA GLY A 192 -7.51 3.34 5.44
C GLY A 192 -8.37 3.53 6.68
N THR A 193 -8.25 4.70 7.32
CA THR A 193 -9.06 5.09 8.48
C THR A 193 -10.19 6.04 8.12
N GLY A 194 -10.14 6.67 6.95
CA GLY A 194 -10.98 7.81 6.57
C GLY A 194 -10.44 9.13 7.14
N GLY A 195 -9.25 9.11 7.72
CA GLY A 195 -8.55 10.29 8.24
C GLY A 195 -7.86 11.11 7.16
N ASN A 196 -7.33 12.25 7.59
CA ASN A 196 -6.49 13.11 6.75
C ASN A 196 -5.54 13.90 7.66
N VAL A 197 -4.23 13.72 7.47
CA VAL A 197 -3.19 14.38 8.25
C VAL A 197 -2.16 14.95 7.29
N THR A 198 -1.67 16.16 7.53
CA THR A 198 -0.59 16.71 6.73
C THR A 198 0.74 16.03 7.08
N VAL A 199 1.65 15.97 6.12
CA VAL A 199 3.00 15.42 6.37
C VAL A 199 3.73 16.22 7.46
N ARG A 200 3.46 17.54 7.56
CA ARG A 200 3.98 18.39 8.63
C ARG A 200 3.41 17.97 10.00
N ASP A 201 2.09 17.82 10.12
CA ASP A 201 1.47 17.42 11.38
C ASP A 201 1.93 16.02 11.82
N LEU A 202 2.09 15.10 10.86
CA LEU A 202 2.66 13.78 11.11
C LEU A 202 4.08 13.88 11.67
N ALA A 203 4.94 14.73 11.09
CA ALA A 203 6.30 14.95 11.58
C ALA A 203 6.31 15.54 13.00
N GLU A 204 5.44 16.51 13.28
CA GLU A 204 5.30 17.08 14.64
C GLU A 204 4.76 16.03 15.64
N MET A 205 3.87 15.15 15.22
CA MET A 205 3.42 14.04 16.10
C MET A 205 4.59 13.10 16.43
N VAL A 206 5.38 12.67 15.43
CA VAL A 206 6.55 11.81 15.66
C VAL A 206 7.56 12.52 16.58
N LYS A 207 7.87 13.80 16.33
CA LYS A 207 8.75 14.60 17.16
C LYS A 207 8.29 14.62 18.64
N ARG A 208 7.02 14.91 18.88
CA ARG A 208 6.46 14.89 20.25
C ARG A 208 6.54 13.51 20.90
N LEU A 209 6.18 12.45 20.18
CA LEU A 209 6.17 11.07 20.71
C LEU A 209 7.58 10.53 20.99
N THR A 210 8.59 11.01 20.29
CA THR A 210 10.00 10.66 20.53
C THR A 210 10.65 11.50 21.61
N GLY A 211 10.05 12.65 22.00
CA GLY A 211 10.68 13.65 22.85
C GLY A 211 11.84 14.39 22.20
N SER A 212 11.94 14.37 20.85
CA SER A 212 13.08 14.90 20.13
C SER A 212 13.08 16.43 20.06
N GLY A 213 14.28 17.05 20.19
CA GLY A 213 14.54 18.46 19.91
C GLY A 213 14.77 18.79 18.43
N SER A 214 14.71 17.81 17.52
CA SER A 214 15.00 17.98 16.09
C SER A 214 14.17 19.12 15.47
N LYS A 215 14.82 19.93 14.62
CA LYS A 215 14.14 21.00 13.89
C LYS A 215 13.49 20.46 12.63
N LEU A 216 12.37 21.06 12.20
CA LEU A 216 11.80 20.79 10.89
C LEU A 216 12.63 21.53 9.82
N GLU A 217 13.10 20.80 8.82
CA GLU A 217 13.85 21.35 7.69
C GLU A 217 12.98 21.35 6.44
N LEU A 218 12.76 22.54 5.88
CA LEU A 218 11.95 22.70 4.67
C LEU A 218 12.81 22.46 3.43
N LEU A 219 12.49 21.42 2.69
CA LEU A 219 13.20 21.05 1.47
C LEU A 219 12.34 21.30 0.22
N PRO A 220 12.96 21.52 -0.95
CA PRO A 220 12.25 21.60 -2.21
C PRO A 220 11.57 20.25 -2.54
N PRO A 221 10.60 20.24 -3.47
CA PRO A 221 10.00 18.99 -3.95
C PRO A 221 11.06 18.10 -4.61
N ARG A 222 10.97 16.78 -4.42
CA ARG A 222 11.91 15.79 -5.00
C ARG A 222 11.68 15.56 -6.50
N THR A 223 10.45 15.79 -6.93
CA THR A 223 10.01 15.60 -8.32
C THR A 223 9.06 16.71 -8.75
N GLU A 224 8.89 16.91 -10.05
CA GLU A 224 7.88 17.83 -10.59
C GLU A 224 6.46 17.47 -10.11
N LEU A 225 6.18 16.19 -9.88
CA LEU A 225 4.88 15.72 -9.40
C LEU A 225 4.55 16.23 -8.01
N GLU A 226 5.57 16.52 -7.17
CA GLU A 226 5.41 17.00 -5.80
C GLU A 226 5.25 18.53 -5.69
N ARG A 227 5.45 19.30 -6.75
CA ARG A 227 5.34 20.78 -6.70
C ARG A 227 3.95 21.27 -6.27
N ARG A 228 2.90 20.54 -6.65
CA ARG A 228 1.54 20.83 -6.22
C ARG A 228 1.16 19.93 -5.08
N PRO A 229 0.79 20.47 -3.91
CA PRO A 229 0.39 19.64 -2.78
C PRO A 229 -0.75 18.70 -3.15
N ARG A 230 -0.55 17.42 -2.84
CA ARG A 230 -1.58 16.40 -2.99
C ARG A 230 -2.38 16.32 -1.69
N ARG A 231 -3.70 16.36 -1.82
CA ARG A 231 -4.62 16.14 -0.70
C ARG A 231 -5.48 14.94 -1.03
N THR A 232 -5.45 13.91 -0.17
CA THR A 232 -6.25 12.70 -0.38
C THR A 232 -6.78 12.16 0.94
N ARG A 233 -7.99 11.61 0.89
CA ARG A 233 -8.68 10.99 2.00
C ARG A 233 -9.61 9.92 1.48
N PRO A 234 -9.54 8.65 1.96
CA PRO A 234 -10.43 7.59 1.50
C PRO A 234 -11.85 7.75 2.02
N SER A 235 -12.82 7.38 1.21
CA SER A 235 -14.09 6.90 1.73
C SER A 235 -13.93 5.43 2.08
N ILE A 236 -14.15 5.06 3.34
CA ILE A 236 -14.16 3.66 3.79
C ILE A 236 -15.59 3.12 3.97
N GLN A 237 -16.59 3.82 3.42
CA GLN A 237 -18.00 3.43 3.58
C GLN A 237 -18.31 2.09 2.90
N LYS A 238 -17.77 1.85 1.71
CA LYS A 238 -18.00 0.63 0.96
C LYS A 238 -17.48 -0.60 1.71
N ILE A 239 -16.21 -0.58 2.11
CA ILE A 239 -15.57 -1.69 2.84
C ILE A 239 -16.26 -1.95 4.19
N ARG A 240 -16.69 -0.88 4.89
CA ARG A 240 -17.47 -1.01 6.13
C ARG A 240 -18.81 -1.71 5.91
N ARG A 241 -19.54 -1.30 4.88
CA ARG A 241 -20.87 -1.84 4.57
C ARG A 241 -20.83 -3.29 4.11
N ILE A 242 -19.85 -3.64 3.25
CA ILE A 242 -19.83 -4.95 2.60
C ILE A 242 -19.18 -6.01 3.48
N ILE A 243 -18.01 -5.73 4.07
CA ILE A 243 -17.27 -6.72 4.84
C ILE A 243 -17.07 -6.36 6.32
N GLY A 244 -17.70 -5.29 6.80
CA GLY A 244 -17.68 -4.91 8.21
C GLY A 244 -16.35 -4.34 8.71
N TYR A 245 -15.45 -3.90 7.81
CA TYR A 245 -14.16 -3.34 8.19
C TYR A 245 -14.32 -2.09 9.07
N ARG A 246 -13.55 -2.05 10.16
CA ARG A 246 -13.35 -0.87 11.01
C ARG A 246 -11.87 -0.80 11.41
N PRO A 247 -11.23 0.37 11.29
CA PRO A 247 -9.88 0.55 11.82
C PRO A 247 -9.86 0.23 13.33
N VAL A 248 -8.85 -0.50 13.78
CA VAL A 248 -8.73 -0.95 15.17
C VAL A 248 -7.62 -0.23 15.93
N VAL A 249 -6.62 0.31 15.22
CA VAL A 249 -5.50 1.04 15.83
C VAL A 249 -5.55 2.51 15.37
N PRO A 250 -5.71 3.46 16.32
CA PRO A 250 -5.62 4.90 16.03
C PRO A 250 -4.20 5.31 15.60
N LEU A 251 -4.09 6.42 14.85
CA LEU A 251 -2.81 6.92 14.32
C LEU A 251 -1.75 7.09 15.41
N LYS A 252 -2.10 7.76 16.51
CA LYS A 252 -1.17 8.01 17.63
C LYS A 252 -0.61 6.71 18.19
N GLU A 253 -1.46 5.74 18.49
CA GLU A 253 -1.07 4.44 19.03
C GLU A 253 -0.17 3.67 18.04
N GLY A 254 -0.52 3.70 16.74
CA GLY A 254 0.30 3.09 15.70
C GLY A 254 1.70 3.70 15.62
N LEU A 255 1.81 5.04 15.76
CA LEU A 255 3.11 5.73 15.81
C LEU A 255 3.91 5.32 17.05
N GLU A 256 3.28 5.27 18.24
CA GLU A 256 3.93 4.85 19.48
C GLU A 256 4.49 3.42 19.36
N ARG A 257 3.70 2.47 18.86
CA ARG A 257 4.13 1.09 18.63
C ARG A 257 5.31 1.02 17.62
N THR A 258 5.25 1.80 16.55
CA THR A 258 6.31 1.85 15.53
C THR A 258 7.60 2.44 16.10
N ILE A 259 7.52 3.56 16.84
CA ILE A 259 8.66 4.18 17.49
C ILE A 259 9.32 3.20 18.48
N GLN A 260 8.52 2.49 19.28
CA GLN A 260 9.04 1.49 20.21
C GLN A 260 9.79 0.36 19.50
N TRP A 261 9.28 -0.08 18.34
CA TRP A 261 9.96 -1.10 17.53
C TRP A 261 11.32 -0.62 17.04
N TYR A 262 11.39 0.59 16.44
CA TYR A 262 12.65 1.18 15.95
C TYR A 262 13.68 1.43 17.06
N LYS A 263 13.24 1.69 18.31
CA LYS A 263 14.13 1.83 19.47
C LYS A 263 14.74 0.50 19.92
N LYS A 264 14.10 -0.64 19.63
CA LYS A 264 14.52 -1.98 20.04
C LYS A 264 15.32 -2.72 18.96
N THR A 265 15.21 -2.26 17.73
CA THR A 265 15.87 -2.88 16.58
C THR A 265 16.99 -1.96 16.15
N PRO A 266 18.27 -2.36 16.34
CA PRO A 266 19.44 -1.55 16.02
C PRO A 266 19.58 -1.31 14.50
#